data_bfabebde517d272b578846bfe0f76773
#
_entry.id   bfabebde517d272b578846bfe0f76773
#
_cell.length_a   1.000
_cell.length_b   1.000
_cell.length_c   1.000
_cell.angle_alpha   90.00
_cell.angle_beta   90.00
_cell.angle_gamma   90.00
#
_symmetry.space_group_name_H-M   'P 1'
#
loop_
_entity.id
_entity.type
_entity.pdbx_description
1 polymer ?
#
loop_
_entity_poly.entity_id
_entity_poly.type
_entity_poly.pdbx_seq_one_letter_code
_entity_poly.pdbx_strand_id
1 'polypeptide(L)'
;MKKPTVILADDHTLVLEGFRRLLETHCDLLATVGDGQALLHAVTQHRPDIVILDISMPVMNGIDAARALRAQSPSTKLVFVTMPADPAYIRAAFQTGASGYILKQSLGDELTQALHAVLRGHTYVTPLIAKEVEIGRAHV
;
A
#
# COMPACT_ATOMS: atom_id res chain seq x y z
N MET A 1 16.92 15.29 -8.36
CA MET A 1 15.52 14.90 -8.42
C MET A 1 14.96 14.64 -7.04
N LYS A 2 13.76 15.10 -6.82
CA LYS A 2 13.09 14.94 -5.52
C LYS A 2 12.66 13.48 -5.34
N LYS A 3 12.96 12.91 -4.18
CA LYS A 3 12.43 11.59 -3.82
C LYS A 3 10.92 11.69 -3.60
N PRO A 4 10.14 10.66 -3.93
CA PRO A 4 8.71 10.66 -3.64
C PRO A 4 8.47 10.66 -2.13
N THR A 5 7.42 11.37 -1.72
CA THR A 5 7.02 11.42 -0.32
C THR A 5 6.07 10.25 -0.02
N VAL A 6 6.28 9.58 1.10
CA VAL A 6 5.57 8.35 1.43
C VAL A 6 5.12 8.37 2.89
N ILE A 7 3.91 7.85 3.14
CA ILE A 7 3.44 7.47 4.47
C ILE A 7 3.29 5.96 4.49
N LEU A 8 3.76 5.33 5.56
CA LEU A 8 3.66 3.88 5.76
C LEU A 8 2.67 3.59 6.88
N ALA A 9 1.69 2.73 6.60
CA ALA A 9 0.68 2.32 7.56
C ALA A 9 0.74 0.80 7.78
N ASP A 10 1.09 0.38 8.98
CA ASP A 10 1.15 -1.03 9.39
C ASP A 10 1.14 -1.08 10.91
N ASP A 11 0.46 -2.05 11.50
CA ASP A 11 0.35 -2.19 12.95
C ASP A 11 1.43 -3.07 13.58
N HIS A 12 2.32 -3.66 12.77
CA HIS A 12 3.40 -4.52 13.25
C HIS A 12 4.69 -3.73 13.45
N THR A 13 5.03 -3.43 14.70
CA THR A 13 6.19 -2.57 15.04
C THR A 13 7.49 -3.05 14.41
N LEU A 14 7.78 -4.35 14.46
CA LEU A 14 9.01 -4.90 13.88
C LEU A 14 9.03 -4.79 12.37
N VAL A 15 7.87 -4.98 11.74
CA VAL A 15 7.72 -4.84 10.28
C VAL A 15 7.93 -3.38 9.88
N LEU A 16 7.37 -2.43 10.64
CA LEU A 16 7.55 -0.99 10.40
C LEU A 16 9.02 -0.60 10.41
N GLU A 17 9.80 -1.09 11.38
CA GLU A 17 11.23 -0.77 11.47
C GLU A 17 12.02 -1.28 10.27
N GLY A 18 11.74 -2.49 9.82
CA GLY A 18 12.38 -3.07 8.64
C GLY A 18 12.03 -2.32 7.37
N PHE A 19 10.75 -2.02 7.17
CA PHE A 19 10.27 -1.28 6.00
C PHE A 19 10.77 0.16 6.00
N ARG A 20 10.83 0.78 7.18
CA ARG A 20 11.31 2.13 7.32
C ARG A 20 12.73 2.27 6.77
N ARG A 21 13.65 1.39 7.17
CA ARG A 21 15.03 1.40 6.71
C ARG A 21 15.12 1.24 5.19
N LEU A 22 14.31 0.33 4.65
CA LEU A 22 14.26 0.09 3.22
C LEU A 22 13.72 1.30 2.46
N LEU A 23 12.63 1.88 2.95
CA LEU A 23 11.99 3.02 2.32
C LEU A 23 12.84 4.29 2.37
N GLU A 24 13.55 4.54 3.46
CA GLU A 24 14.38 5.73 3.62
C GLU A 24 15.46 5.84 2.54
N THR A 25 15.88 4.72 1.96
CA THR A 25 16.85 4.70 0.88
C THR A 25 16.27 5.26 -0.43
N HIS A 26 14.99 5.01 -0.68
CA HIS A 26 14.34 5.31 -1.96
C HIS A 26 13.31 6.43 -1.90
N CYS A 27 12.84 6.77 -0.70
CA CYS A 27 11.72 7.70 -0.51
C CYS A 27 12.00 8.68 0.62
N ASP A 28 11.22 9.75 0.65
CA ASP A 28 11.14 10.65 1.78
C ASP A 28 9.97 10.20 2.65
N LEU A 29 10.25 9.46 3.72
CA LEU A 29 9.23 8.89 4.60
C LEU A 29 8.75 9.96 5.58
N LEU A 30 7.52 10.44 5.38
CA LEU A 30 6.95 11.54 6.16
C LEU A 30 6.41 11.09 7.51
N ALA A 31 5.84 9.90 7.58
CA ALA A 31 5.25 9.38 8.80
C ALA A 31 5.06 7.87 8.72
N THR A 32 5.01 7.23 9.90
CA THR A 32 4.59 5.85 10.04
C THR A 32 3.40 5.83 11.02
N VAL A 33 2.35 5.11 10.67
CA VAL A 33 1.13 5.03 11.48
C VAL A 33 0.69 3.58 11.63
N GLY A 34 -0.08 3.29 12.67
CA GLY A 34 -0.46 1.92 13.03
C GLY A 34 -1.91 1.56 12.81
N ASP A 35 -2.75 2.49 12.34
CA ASP A 35 -4.16 2.22 12.08
C ASP A 35 -4.72 3.15 11.00
N GLY A 36 -5.91 2.80 10.49
CA GLY A 36 -6.51 3.53 9.39
C GLY A 36 -6.95 4.95 9.73
N GLN A 37 -7.37 5.20 10.96
CA GLN A 37 -7.76 6.55 11.39
C GLN A 37 -6.55 7.48 11.43
N ALA A 38 -5.45 7.01 12.03
CA ALA A 38 -4.21 7.76 12.06
C ALA A 38 -3.69 8.01 10.65
N LEU A 39 -3.89 7.06 9.73
CA LEU A 39 -3.50 7.21 8.33
C LEU A 39 -4.27 8.34 7.65
N LEU A 40 -5.58 8.39 7.80
CA LEU A 40 -6.40 9.46 7.20
C LEU A 40 -5.95 10.83 7.67
N HIS A 41 -5.69 10.95 8.97
CA HIS A 41 -5.23 12.20 9.57
C HIS A 41 -3.86 12.61 9.00
N ALA A 42 -2.92 11.66 8.94
CA ALA A 42 -1.57 11.92 8.43
C ALA A 42 -1.59 12.34 6.95
N VAL A 43 -2.44 11.73 6.13
CA VAL A 43 -2.56 12.09 4.72
C VAL A 43 -3.09 13.51 4.56
N THR A 44 -4.07 13.89 5.35
CA THR A 44 -4.59 15.26 5.34
C THR A 44 -3.51 16.27 5.71
N GLN A 45 -2.69 15.93 6.68
CA GLN A 45 -1.64 16.82 7.19
C GLN A 45 -0.43 16.92 6.25
N HIS A 46 0.01 15.81 5.68
CA HIS A 46 1.26 15.72 4.92
C HIS A 46 1.11 15.69 3.40
N ARG A 47 -0.05 15.29 2.90
CA ARG A 47 -0.32 15.16 1.47
C ARG A 47 0.77 14.42 0.71
N PRO A 48 1.02 13.13 1.03
CA PRO A 48 2.11 12.37 0.42
C PRO A 48 1.81 12.02 -1.05
N ASP A 49 2.87 11.72 -1.79
CA ASP A 49 2.73 11.20 -3.14
C ASP A 49 2.17 9.78 -3.13
N ILE A 50 2.65 8.97 -2.17
CA ILE A 50 2.30 7.56 -2.07
C ILE A 50 1.98 7.20 -0.62
N VAL A 51 0.96 6.36 -0.43
CA VAL A 51 0.68 5.69 0.83
C VAL A 51 0.91 4.20 0.63
N ILE A 52 1.76 3.61 1.47
CA ILE A 52 1.94 2.16 1.52
C ILE A 52 1.18 1.68 2.76
N LEU A 53 0.20 0.80 2.57
CA LEU A 53 -0.69 0.40 3.66
C LEU A 53 -0.95 -1.09 3.70
N ASP A 54 -1.00 -1.62 4.92
CA ASP A 54 -1.43 -2.98 5.19
C ASP A 54 -2.95 -3.09 5.05
N ILE A 55 -3.44 -4.20 4.56
CA ILE A 55 -4.87 -4.48 4.47
C ILE A 55 -5.45 -4.64 5.88
N SER A 56 -4.74 -5.33 6.76
CA SER A 56 -5.23 -5.67 8.10
C SER A 56 -4.65 -4.73 9.16
N MET A 57 -5.45 -3.80 9.65
CA MET A 57 -5.07 -2.86 10.70
C MET A 57 -6.21 -2.68 11.69
N PRO A 58 -5.92 -2.34 12.97
CA PRO A 58 -6.98 -2.08 13.95
C PRO A 58 -7.68 -0.74 13.70
N VAL A 59 -8.78 -0.50 14.39
CA VAL A 59 -9.62 0.70 14.34
C VAL A 59 -10.30 0.87 12.99
N MET A 60 -9.53 0.98 11.92
CA MET A 60 -10.02 1.02 10.54
C MET A 60 -9.04 0.23 9.68
N ASN A 61 -9.51 -0.82 9.00
CA ASN A 61 -8.64 -1.63 8.15
C ASN A 61 -8.20 -0.88 6.90
N GLY A 62 -7.18 -1.45 6.21
CA GLY A 62 -6.58 -0.80 5.05
C GLY A 62 -7.53 -0.61 3.87
N ILE A 63 -8.48 -1.50 3.69
CA ILE A 63 -9.45 -1.40 2.60
C ILE A 63 -10.39 -0.22 2.82
N ASP A 64 -10.94 -0.10 4.04
CA ASP A 64 -11.81 1.02 4.38
C ASP A 64 -11.05 2.35 4.36
N ALA A 65 -9.82 2.35 4.84
CA ALA A 65 -8.95 3.52 4.76
C ALA A 65 -8.69 3.92 3.31
N ALA A 66 -8.43 2.96 2.43
CA ALA A 66 -8.21 3.23 1.01
C ALA A 66 -9.44 3.85 0.34
N ARG A 67 -10.63 3.35 0.65
CA ARG A 67 -11.88 3.92 0.13
C ARG A 67 -12.03 5.39 0.55
N ALA A 68 -11.77 5.68 1.83
CA ALA A 68 -11.85 7.04 2.34
C ALA A 68 -10.78 7.94 1.68
N LEU A 69 -9.57 7.43 1.50
CA LEU A 69 -8.49 8.17 0.86
C LEU A 69 -8.76 8.48 -0.60
N ARG A 70 -9.41 7.58 -1.32
CA ARG A 70 -9.78 7.83 -2.73
C ARG A 70 -10.70 9.03 -2.85
N ALA A 71 -11.61 9.22 -1.90
CA ALA A 71 -12.50 10.38 -1.87
C ALA A 71 -11.79 11.64 -1.36
N GLN A 72 -10.96 11.49 -0.31
CA GLN A 72 -10.32 12.61 0.39
C GLN A 72 -9.09 13.15 -0.35
N SER A 73 -8.30 12.27 -0.97
CA SER A 73 -7.03 12.62 -1.61
C SER A 73 -6.83 11.79 -2.88
N PRO A 74 -7.60 12.06 -3.95
CA PRO A 74 -7.59 11.22 -5.16
C PRO A 74 -6.25 11.24 -5.91
N SER A 75 -5.40 12.22 -5.69
CA SER A 75 -4.07 12.29 -6.33
C SER A 75 -3.02 11.45 -5.62
N THR A 76 -3.25 11.04 -4.37
CA THR A 76 -2.33 10.18 -3.64
C THR A 76 -2.41 8.75 -4.17
N LYS A 77 -1.26 8.17 -4.52
CA LYS A 77 -1.21 6.79 -5.00
C LYS A 77 -1.23 5.84 -3.80
N LEU A 78 -2.02 4.79 -3.89
CA LEU A 78 -2.17 3.81 -2.80
C LEU A 78 -1.51 2.49 -3.22
N VAL A 79 -0.64 1.96 -2.37
CA VAL A 79 0.04 0.69 -2.58
C VAL A 79 -0.25 -0.20 -1.37
N PHE A 80 -1.00 -1.27 -1.59
CA PHE A 80 -1.24 -2.26 -0.54
C PHE A 80 -0.04 -3.17 -0.38
N VAL A 81 0.31 -3.45 0.87
CA VAL A 81 1.28 -4.47 1.23
C VAL A 81 0.55 -5.49 2.09
N THR A 82 0.58 -6.75 1.70
CA THR A 82 -0.23 -7.78 2.35
C THR A 82 0.55 -9.06 2.59
N MET A 83 0.20 -9.75 3.67
CA MET A 83 0.61 -11.15 3.87
C MET A 83 -0.23 -12.03 2.93
N PRO A 84 0.24 -13.24 2.60
CA PRO A 84 -0.59 -14.20 1.87
C PRO A 84 -1.92 -14.36 2.59
N ALA A 85 -3.00 -13.96 1.96
CA ALA A 85 -4.30 -13.80 2.61
C ALA A 85 -5.41 -14.43 1.78
N ASP A 86 -6.60 -14.46 2.36
CA ASP A 86 -7.81 -14.89 1.67
C ASP A 86 -7.97 -14.10 0.37
N PRO A 87 -8.20 -14.80 -0.77
CA PRO A 87 -8.45 -14.13 -2.06
C PRO A 87 -9.54 -13.06 -2.01
N ALA A 88 -10.52 -13.18 -1.09
CA ALA A 88 -11.57 -12.18 -0.94
C ALA A 88 -11.01 -10.81 -0.53
N TYR A 89 -10.00 -10.77 0.34
CA TYR A 89 -9.37 -9.52 0.73
C TYR A 89 -8.58 -8.90 -0.42
N ILE A 90 -7.91 -9.76 -1.20
CA ILE A 90 -7.16 -9.29 -2.38
C ILE A 90 -8.13 -8.66 -3.39
N ARG A 91 -9.26 -9.32 -3.67
CA ARG A 91 -10.27 -8.78 -4.57
C ARG A 91 -10.84 -7.45 -4.08
N ALA A 92 -11.12 -7.36 -2.77
CA ALA A 92 -11.62 -6.11 -2.18
C ALA A 92 -10.59 -4.99 -2.33
N ALA A 93 -9.31 -5.29 -2.14
CA ALA A 93 -8.24 -4.31 -2.33
C ALA A 93 -8.18 -3.83 -3.78
N PHE A 94 -8.27 -4.73 -4.75
CA PHE A 94 -8.31 -4.37 -6.18
C PHE A 94 -9.50 -3.47 -6.49
N GLN A 95 -10.64 -3.71 -5.87
CA GLN A 95 -11.86 -2.90 -6.09
C GLN A 95 -11.72 -1.46 -5.61
N THR A 96 -10.77 -1.18 -4.71
CA THR A 96 -10.52 0.20 -4.27
C THR A 96 -9.86 1.04 -5.35
N GLY A 97 -9.33 0.42 -6.40
CA GLY A 97 -8.61 1.15 -7.44
C GLY A 97 -7.22 1.59 -7.05
N ALA A 98 -6.62 0.97 -6.05
CA ALA A 98 -5.24 1.26 -5.66
C ALA A 98 -4.26 0.98 -6.80
N SER A 99 -3.09 1.60 -6.74
CA SER A 99 -2.08 1.53 -7.80
C SER A 99 -1.09 0.39 -7.62
N GLY A 100 -1.00 -0.19 -6.43
CA GLY A 100 -0.04 -1.26 -6.17
C GLY A 100 -0.54 -2.29 -5.18
N TYR A 101 -0.06 -3.53 -5.36
CA TYR A 101 -0.42 -4.69 -4.53
C TYR A 101 0.83 -5.56 -4.42
N ILE A 102 1.49 -5.52 -3.26
CA ILE A 102 2.76 -6.20 -3.04
C ILE A 102 2.63 -7.14 -1.84
N LEU A 103 3.18 -8.36 -1.96
CA LEU A 103 3.33 -9.22 -0.80
C LEU A 103 4.42 -8.67 0.11
N LYS A 104 4.19 -8.68 1.43
CA LYS A 104 5.17 -8.18 2.40
C LYS A 104 6.53 -8.85 2.23
N GLN A 105 6.55 -10.15 1.98
CA GLN A 105 7.78 -10.91 1.80
C GLN A 105 8.55 -10.50 0.54
N SER A 106 7.88 -9.90 -0.43
CA SER A 106 8.50 -9.47 -1.70
C SER A 106 8.90 -8.01 -1.71
N LEU A 107 8.56 -7.25 -0.67
CA LEU A 107 8.77 -5.81 -0.67
C LEU A 107 10.25 -5.44 -0.86
N GLY A 108 11.16 -6.18 -0.21
CA GLY A 108 12.60 -5.93 -0.34
C GLY A 108 13.11 -6.02 -1.77
N ASP A 109 12.59 -6.96 -2.54
CA ASP A 109 13.01 -7.19 -3.92
C ASP A 109 12.27 -6.32 -4.94
N GLU A 110 11.03 -5.96 -4.64
CA GLU A 110 10.12 -5.35 -5.61
C GLU A 110 9.85 -3.86 -5.38
N LEU A 111 10.30 -3.29 -4.25
CA LEU A 111 9.95 -1.92 -3.87
C LEU A 111 10.31 -0.88 -4.94
N THR A 112 11.54 -0.88 -5.41
CA THR A 112 12.00 0.11 -6.38
C THR A 112 11.20 0.05 -7.67
N GLN A 113 10.97 -1.16 -8.16
CA GLN A 113 10.20 -1.40 -9.37
C GLN A 113 8.75 -0.95 -9.21
N ALA A 114 8.15 -1.27 -8.06
CA ALA A 114 6.77 -0.89 -7.75
C ALA A 114 6.61 0.63 -7.66
N LEU A 115 7.52 1.31 -6.98
CA LEU A 115 7.49 2.77 -6.87
C LEU A 115 7.60 3.45 -8.23
N HIS A 116 8.52 2.98 -9.08
CA HIS A 116 8.67 3.53 -10.43
C HIS A 116 7.40 3.35 -11.26
N ALA A 117 6.80 2.16 -11.22
CA ALA A 117 5.58 1.88 -11.97
C ALA A 117 4.42 2.78 -11.51
N VAL A 118 4.22 2.85 -10.20
CA VAL A 118 3.12 3.62 -9.60
C VAL A 118 3.26 5.12 -9.88
N LEU A 119 4.47 5.65 -9.79
CA LEU A 119 4.72 7.06 -10.06
C LEU A 119 4.49 7.43 -11.53
N ARG A 120 4.63 6.46 -12.45
CA ARG A 120 4.34 6.65 -13.87
C ARG A 120 2.87 6.46 -14.22
N GLY A 121 2.03 6.20 -13.23
CA GLY A 121 0.61 5.98 -13.45
C GLY A 121 0.25 4.55 -13.82
N HIS A 122 1.18 3.62 -13.70
CA HIS A 122 0.92 2.19 -13.94
C HIS A 122 0.49 1.48 -12.66
N THR A 123 -0.22 0.38 -12.81
CA THR A 123 -0.54 -0.50 -11.69
C THR A 123 0.54 -1.55 -11.54
N TYR A 124 1.01 -1.75 -10.31
CA TYR A 124 2.00 -2.79 -10.01
C TYR A 124 1.38 -3.88 -9.17
N VAL A 125 1.56 -5.15 -9.56
CA VAL A 125 1.04 -6.30 -8.82
C VAL A 125 2.15 -7.35 -8.69
N THR A 126 2.42 -7.80 -7.46
CA THR A 126 3.32 -8.94 -7.25
C THR A 126 2.81 -10.14 -8.05
N PRO A 127 3.67 -10.84 -8.81
CA PRO A 127 3.23 -11.95 -9.67
C PRO A 127 2.38 -13.01 -8.97
N LEU A 128 2.68 -13.36 -7.73
CA LEU A 128 1.89 -14.33 -6.97
C LEU A 128 0.45 -13.84 -6.72
N ILE A 129 0.28 -12.56 -6.43
CA ILE A 129 -1.04 -11.97 -6.23
C ILE A 129 -1.82 -11.98 -7.55
N ALA A 130 -1.17 -11.60 -8.64
CA ALA A 130 -1.80 -11.59 -9.96
C ALA A 130 -2.32 -12.97 -10.33
N LYS A 131 -1.53 -14.02 -10.08
CA LYS A 131 -1.92 -15.40 -10.34
C LYS A 131 -3.16 -15.81 -9.53
N GLU A 132 -3.20 -15.48 -8.25
CA GLU A 132 -4.35 -15.80 -7.39
C GLU A 132 -5.63 -15.09 -7.86
N VAL A 133 -5.52 -13.86 -8.28
CA VAL A 133 -6.66 -13.09 -8.80
C VAL A 133 -7.17 -13.70 -10.11
N GLU A 134 -6.28 -14.10 -11.00
CA GLU A 134 -6.65 -14.78 -12.25
C GLU A 134 -7.38 -16.10 -11.99
N ILE A 135 -6.87 -16.92 -11.05
CA ILE A 135 -7.50 -18.18 -10.67
C ILE A 135 -8.91 -17.91 -10.10
N GLY A 136 -9.04 -16.90 -9.24
CA GLY A 136 -10.31 -16.49 -8.68
C GLY A 136 -11.32 -16.08 -9.75
N ARG A 137 -10.88 -15.37 -10.77
CA ARG A 137 -11.73 -14.98 -11.91
C ARG A 137 -12.18 -16.18 -12.73
N ALA A 138 -11.31 -17.17 -12.89
CA ALA A 138 -11.61 -18.36 -13.67
C ALA A 138 -12.71 -19.23 -13.03
N HIS A 139 -12.97 -19.08 -11.75
CA HIS A 139 -13.96 -19.84 -10.99
C HIS A 139 -15.30 -19.11 -10.81
N VAL A 140 -15.47 -17.96 -11.41
CA VAL A 140 -16.72 -17.19 -11.30
C VAL A 140 -17.74 -17.57 -12.38
#